data_629ccf125a225af6c46d2daf23224da5
#
_entry.id   629ccf125a225af6c46d2daf23224da5
#
_cell.length_a   1.000
_cell.length_b   1.000
_cell.length_c   1.000
_cell.angle_alpha   90.00
_cell.angle_beta   90.00
_cell.angle_gamma   90.00
#
_symmetry.space_group_name_H-M   'P 1'
#
loop_
_entity.id
_entity.type
_entity.pdbx_description
1 polymer ?
#
loop_
_entity_poly.entity_id
_entity_poly.type
_entity_poly.pdbx_seq_one_letter_code
_entity_poly.pdbx_strand_id
1 'polypeptide(L)'
;MKHFFCLLFLVGLKITGQQITVEKIWKKYEYYPKGVEDFKSMKDGEHYSRIGEDGSILIYKLMDANDKGEVLVDKNSLVYNDSIIAYEDYEFNSDETKVLFMTNIKPIYRRSYTAIYYLYDIKTKQLVPLDDKHKPQTLAEYSPDGKSVSFIHGNDIFVKELTSGKSIKLTEDGKRNKIINGTSDWVYEEEFGITKAYAWSPDSKWISFLRFNEKEVKEFNLTYYKGLYPEEYKYKYPKAGEDNSEVTAHLINVQKKSITPINLGEYEYIPRLSWAGNANKLVLLTLNRYQNHLKYHLIDVTAKKNDSKNIL
;
A
#
# COMPACT_ATOMS: atom_id res chain seq x y z
N MET A 1 81.58 34.94 -16.42
CA MET A 1 80.26 34.49 -16.84
C MET A 1 79.85 33.27 -16.01
N LYS A 2 78.91 33.46 -15.10
CA LYS A 2 78.42 32.38 -14.21
C LYS A 2 77.10 31.86 -14.77
N HIS A 3 77.08 30.60 -15.17
CA HIS A 3 75.85 29.95 -15.66
C HIS A 3 75.09 29.41 -14.43
N PHE A 4 73.86 29.95 -14.22
CA PHE A 4 72.96 29.51 -13.21
C PHE A 4 72.10 28.39 -13.83
N PHE A 5 72.24 27.14 -13.39
CA PHE A 5 71.47 26.03 -13.79
C PHE A 5 70.22 25.99 -12.91
N CYS A 6 69.04 26.32 -13.49
CA CYS A 6 67.71 26.21 -12.80
C CYS A 6 67.21 24.81 -12.96
N LEU A 7 67.27 24.00 -11.89
CA LEU A 7 66.64 22.66 -11.86
C LEU A 7 65.16 22.81 -11.58
N LEU A 8 64.34 22.62 -12.60
CA LEU A 8 62.85 22.50 -12.45
C LEU A 8 62.53 21.13 -11.85
N PHE A 9 62.09 21.10 -10.59
CA PHE A 9 61.50 19.93 -9.97
C PHE A 9 60.02 19.82 -10.46
N LEU A 10 59.74 18.94 -11.41
CA LEU A 10 58.40 18.52 -11.77
C LEU A 10 57.86 17.58 -10.67
N VAL A 11 57.14 18.14 -9.70
CA VAL A 11 56.33 17.33 -8.78
C VAL A 11 55.15 16.82 -9.53
N GLY A 12 55.19 15.57 -9.98
CA GLY A 12 54.05 14.85 -10.55
C GLY A 12 53.01 14.61 -9.47
N LEU A 13 51.98 15.45 -9.42
CA LEU A 13 50.78 15.17 -8.66
C LEU A 13 50.10 13.93 -9.28
N LYS A 14 50.27 12.78 -8.65
CA LYS A 14 49.43 11.61 -8.95
C LYS A 14 48.02 11.95 -8.52
N ILE A 15 47.18 12.42 -9.44
CA ILE A 15 45.75 12.47 -9.25
C ILE A 15 45.26 11.00 -9.30
N THR A 16 45.16 10.36 -8.15
CA THR A 16 44.50 9.08 -8.03
C THR A 16 42.99 9.35 -8.09
N GLY A 17 42.47 9.43 -9.30
CA GLY A 17 41.04 9.42 -9.49
C GLY A 17 40.48 8.15 -8.85
N GLN A 18 39.38 8.29 -8.09
CA GLN A 18 38.71 7.15 -7.49
C GLN A 18 38.20 6.24 -8.62
N GLN A 19 38.81 5.05 -8.76
CA GLN A 19 38.43 4.14 -9.83
C GLN A 19 37.12 3.49 -9.51
N ILE A 20 36.09 3.79 -10.31
CA ILE A 20 34.78 3.15 -10.26
C ILE A 20 34.96 1.75 -10.88
N THR A 21 34.59 0.70 -10.13
CA THR A 21 34.65 -0.69 -10.61
C THR A 21 33.29 -1.34 -10.43
N VAL A 22 33.02 -2.37 -11.26
CA VAL A 22 31.81 -3.20 -11.15
C VAL A 22 31.70 -3.81 -9.75
N GLU A 23 32.82 -4.21 -9.15
CA GLU A 23 32.85 -4.73 -7.78
C GLU A 23 32.40 -3.68 -6.74
N LYS A 24 32.84 -2.43 -6.86
CA LYS A 24 32.42 -1.33 -5.96
C LYS A 24 30.95 -1.02 -6.09
N ILE A 25 30.41 -1.03 -7.32
CA ILE A 25 28.98 -0.76 -7.58
C ILE A 25 28.12 -1.90 -7.07
N TRP A 26 28.37 -3.14 -7.50
CA TRP A 26 27.42 -4.25 -7.36
C TRP A 26 27.71 -5.21 -6.20
N LYS A 27 28.95 -5.30 -5.73
CA LYS A 27 29.31 -6.20 -4.62
C LYS A 27 29.45 -5.47 -3.29
N LYS A 28 30.07 -4.28 -3.33
CA LYS A 28 30.31 -3.49 -2.11
C LYS A 28 29.23 -2.44 -1.86
N TYR A 29 28.39 -2.13 -2.84
CA TYR A 29 27.41 -1.05 -2.78
C TYR A 29 27.97 0.28 -2.29
N GLU A 30 29.28 0.57 -2.64
CA GLU A 30 30.03 1.70 -2.12
C GLU A 30 29.42 3.07 -2.48
N TYR A 31 28.67 3.11 -3.59
CA TYR A 31 28.00 4.32 -4.11
C TYR A 31 26.48 4.30 -3.87
N TYR A 32 25.99 3.37 -3.05
CA TYR A 32 24.56 3.36 -2.74
C TYR A 32 24.21 4.59 -1.89
N PRO A 33 23.19 5.36 -2.25
CA PRO A 33 22.80 6.53 -1.48
C PRO A 33 22.35 6.12 -0.08
N LYS A 34 22.78 6.84 0.92
CA LYS A 34 22.22 6.68 2.27
C LYS A 34 20.86 7.32 2.28
N GLY A 35 19.83 6.51 2.51
CA GLY A 35 18.46 6.96 2.70
C GLY A 35 18.07 7.01 4.18
N VAL A 36 16.94 7.60 4.47
CA VAL A 36 16.23 7.42 5.74
C VAL A 36 15.23 6.31 5.51
N GLU A 37 15.41 5.19 6.20
CA GLU A 37 14.54 4.02 6.08
C GLU A 37 13.51 4.03 7.23
N ASP A 38 12.33 3.45 6.97
CA ASP A 38 11.26 3.20 7.96
C ASP A 38 10.76 4.44 8.72
N PHE A 39 10.84 5.60 8.09
CA PHE A 39 10.41 6.87 8.68
C PHE A 39 8.89 7.02 8.57
N LYS A 40 8.21 7.10 9.71
CA LYS A 40 6.78 7.40 9.80
C LYS A 40 6.56 8.64 10.68
N SER A 41 6.05 9.72 10.08
CA SER A 41 5.71 10.95 10.83
C SER A 41 4.61 10.67 11.83
N MET A 42 4.77 11.18 13.06
CA MET A 42 3.71 11.15 14.07
C MET A 42 2.75 12.33 13.86
N LYS A 43 1.54 12.17 14.37
CA LYS A 43 0.43 13.13 14.17
C LYS A 43 0.67 14.49 14.82
N ASP A 44 1.52 14.56 15.85
CA ASP A 44 1.88 15.81 16.51
C ASP A 44 2.74 16.73 15.63
N GLY A 45 3.33 16.22 14.54
CA GLY A 45 4.21 16.97 13.64
C GLY A 45 5.59 17.29 14.22
N GLU A 46 5.91 16.81 15.42
CA GLU A 46 7.17 17.04 16.12
C GLU A 46 8.01 15.76 16.22
N HIS A 47 7.37 14.60 16.11
CA HIS A 47 8.02 13.30 16.23
C HIS A 47 7.88 12.45 14.96
N TYR A 48 8.74 11.47 14.87
CA TYR A 48 8.63 10.38 13.91
C TYR A 48 8.95 9.04 14.59
N SER A 49 8.43 7.97 14.05
CA SER A 49 8.77 6.61 14.49
C SER A 49 9.55 5.86 13.43
N ARG A 50 10.34 4.89 13.85
CA ARG A 50 11.04 3.94 12.98
C ARG A 50 11.30 2.63 13.71
N ILE A 51 11.62 1.59 12.94
CA ILE A 51 12.07 0.32 13.49
C ILE A 51 13.53 0.46 13.95
N GLY A 52 13.80 0.13 15.20
CA GLY A 52 15.14 0.07 15.74
C GLY A 52 15.91 -1.19 15.30
N GLU A 53 17.22 -1.20 15.52
CA GLU A 53 18.09 -2.33 15.16
C GLU A 53 17.66 -3.65 15.82
N ASP A 54 17.07 -3.57 17.00
CA ASP A 54 16.58 -4.72 17.74
C ASP A 54 15.16 -5.16 17.29
N GLY A 55 14.48 -4.40 16.43
CA GLY A 55 13.11 -4.64 15.98
C GLY A 55 12.03 -4.04 16.89
N SER A 56 12.38 -3.17 17.86
CA SER A 56 11.43 -2.34 18.59
C SER A 56 11.02 -1.12 17.77
N ILE A 57 9.83 -0.56 18.00
CA ILE A 57 9.45 0.75 17.43
C ILE A 57 9.93 1.85 18.36
N LEU A 58 10.73 2.75 17.83
CA LEU A 58 11.29 3.90 18.54
C LEU A 58 10.63 5.19 18.03
N ILE A 59 10.45 6.17 18.94
CA ILE A 59 10.03 7.54 18.62
C ILE A 59 11.23 8.46 18.76
N TYR A 60 11.37 9.38 17.80
CA TYR A 60 12.43 10.38 17.74
C TYR A 60 11.84 11.77 17.53
N LYS A 61 12.55 12.80 18.02
CA LYS A 61 12.22 14.20 17.72
C LYS A 61 12.73 14.58 16.34
N LEU A 62 11.89 15.20 15.51
CA LEU A 62 12.26 15.60 14.15
C LEU A 62 13.43 16.60 14.09
N MET A 63 13.52 17.50 15.08
CA MET A 63 14.50 18.60 15.06
C MET A 63 15.72 18.35 15.96
N ASP A 64 15.89 17.15 16.49
CA ASP A 64 17.03 16.79 17.34
C ASP A 64 17.86 15.67 16.71
N ALA A 65 18.96 16.05 16.05
CA ALA A 65 19.87 15.10 15.41
C ALA A 65 20.62 14.17 16.41
N ASN A 66 20.60 14.52 17.71
CA ASN A 66 21.26 13.73 18.77
C ASN A 66 20.28 12.86 19.55
N ASP A 67 18.99 12.90 19.22
CA ASP A 67 17.97 12.08 19.86
C ASP A 67 18.30 10.59 19.67
N LYS A 68 18.29 9.83 20.76
CA LYS A 68 18.55 8.39 20.75
C LYS A 68 17.29 7.56 20.51
N GLY A 69 16.15 8.23 20.51
CA GLY A 69 14.84 7.62 20.45
C GLY A 69 14.40 6.98 21.75
N GLU A 70 13.11 7.02 21.99
CA GLU A 70 12.44 6.34 23.10
C GLU A 70 11.69 5.12 22.58
N VAL A 71 11.68 4.02 23.35
CA VAL A 71 10.94 2.81 22.97
C VAL A 71 9.45 3.04 23.12
N LEU A 72 8.72 3.07 22.02
CA LEU A 72 7.26 3.11 22.00
C LEU A 72 6.66 1.69 22.11
N VAL A 73 7.21 0.75 21.34
CA VAL A 73 6.79 -0.65 21.36
C VAL A 73 8.03 -1.52 21.46
N ASP A 74 8.17 -2.22 22.59
CA ASP A 74 9.23 -3.21 22.78
C ASP A 74 8.87 -4.47 21.99
N LYS A 75 9.79 -4.96 21.15
CA LYS A 75 9.59 -6.18 20.38
C LYS A 75 9.23 -7.39 21.24
N ASN A 76 9.79 -7.45 22.47
CA ASN A 76 9.53 -8.55 23.40
C ASN A 76 8.09 -8.56 23.92
N SER A 77 7.35 -7.47 23.75
CA SER A 77 5.91 -7.41 24.05
C SER A 77 5.03 -7.96 22.93
N LEU A 78 5.59 -8.22 21.74
CA LEU A 78 4.85 -8.70 20.57
C LEU A 78 4.71 -10.24 20.61
N VAL A 79 4.08 -10.74 21.65
CA VAL A 79 3.94 -12.19 21.88
C VAL A 79 2.56 -12.67 21.43
N TYR A 80 2.54 -13.69 20.58
CA TYR A 80 1.35 -14.43 20.20
C TYR A 80 1.63 -15.94 20.20
N ASN A 81 0.80 -16.74 20.90
CA ASN A 81 0.99 -18.19 21.06
C ASN A 81 2.42 -18.55 21.53
N ASP A 82 2.86 -17.91 22.62
CA ASP A 82 4.17 -18.11 23.26
C ASP A 82 5.39 -17.83 22.37
N SER A 83 5.19 -17.12 21.27
CA SER A 83 6.25 -16.74 20.34
C SER A 83 6.23 -15.24 20.06
N ILE A 84 7.41 -14.64 20.00
CA ILE A 84 7.56 -13.25 19.55
C ILE A 84 7.35 -13.24 18.04
N ILE A 85 6.42 -12.40 17.56
CA ILE A 85 6.23 -12.21 16.12
C ILE A 85 7.33 -11.31 15.54
N ALA A 86 7.88 -11.70 14.40
CA ALA A 86 8.67 -10.82 13.56
C ALA A 86 7.75 -10.12 12.57
N TYR A 87 7.91 -8.81 12.39
CA TYR A 87 7.11 -8.01 11.47
C TYR A 87 8.03 -7.30 10.46
N GLU A 88 7.47 -6.98 9.29
CA GLU A 88 8.20 -6.31 8.21
C GLU A 88 7.77 -4.85 8.07
N ASP A 89 6.55 -4.49 8.48
CA ASP A 89 6.04 -3.11 8.48
C ASP A 89 4.96 -2.94 9.56
N TYR A 90 4.59 -1.70 9.86
CA TYR A 90 3.55 -1.37 10.84
C TYR A 90 2.81 -0.09 10.45
N GLU A 91 1.62 0.11 10.99
CA GLU A 91 0.82 1.31 10.78
C GLU A 91 0.06 1.67 12.07
N PHE A 92 0.00 2.96 12.40
CA PHE A 92 -0.78 3.44 13.54
C PHE A 92 -2.24 3.68 13.15
N ASN A 93 -3.12 3.56 14.14
CA ASN A 93 -4.46 4.11 14.00
C ASN A 93 -4.44 5.65 14.16
N SER A 94 -5.60 6.30 13.94
CA SER A 94 -5.70 7.76 13.88
C SER A 94 -5.32 8.51 15.17
N ASP A 95 -5.35 7.89 16.33
CA ASP A 95 -4.96 8.46 17.63
C ASP A 95 -3.64 7.90 18.17
N GLU A 96 -2.94 7.08 17.38
CA GLU A 96 -1.63 6.50 17.68
C GLU A 96 -1.58 5.67 18.97
N THR A 97 -2.74 5.13 19.37
CA THR A 97 -2.87 4.24 20.54
C THR A 97 -2.75 2.77 20.20
N LYS A 98 -2.89 2.42 18.91
CA LYS A 98 -2.85 1.06 18.39
C LYS A 98 -1.94 0.96 17.18
N VAL A 99 -1.36 -0.21 17.01
CA VAL A 99 -0.49 -0.53 15.87
C VAL A 99 -1.04 -1.74 15.13
N LEU A 100 -1.06 -1.65 13.81
CA LEU A 100 -1.34 -2.73 12.88
C LEU A 100 0.01 -3.22 12.34
N PHE A 101 0.44 -4.41 12.76
CA PHE A 101 1.68 -5.02 12.28
C PHE A 101 1.44 -5.89 11.06
N MET A 102 2.34 -5.79 10.08
CA MET A 102 2.39 -6.64 8.90
C MET A 102 3.47 -7.69 9.03
N THR A 103 3.12 -8.95 8.79
CA THR A 103 4.03 -10.09 8.87
C THR A 103 3.84 -11.01 7.68
N ASN A 104 4.87 -11.78 7.35
CA ASN A 104 4.80 -12.81 6.31
C ASN A 104 4.32 -12.25 4.95
N ILE A 105 4.91 -11.13 4.55
CA ILE A 105 4.61 -10.45 3.29
C ILE A 105 5.01 -11.36 2.12
N LYS A 106 4.06 -11.60 1.22
CA LYS A 106 4.26 -12.37 -0.02
C LYS A 106 3.83 -11.54 -1.21
N PRO A 107 4.74 -11.21 -2.12
CA PRO A 107 4.41 -10.41 -3.29
C PRO A 107 3.41 -11.16 -4.20
N ILE A 108 2.49 -10.40 -4.81
CA ILE A 108 1.60 -10.86 -5.87
C ILE A 108 2.16 -10.41 -7.22
N TYR A 109 2.33 -9.10 -7.40
CA TYR A 109 2.96 -8.47 -8.55
C TYR A 109 4.10 -7.57 -8.07
N ARG A 110 4.34 -6.44 -8.74
CA ARG A 110 5.44 -5.52 -8.43
C ARG A 110 5.25 -4.80 -7.09
N ARG A 111 4.02 -4.43 -6.74
CA ARG A 111 3.68 -3.62 -5.57
C ARG A 111 2.67 -4.28 -4.66
N SER A 112 1.79 -5.10 -5.22
CA SER A 112 0.76 -5.82 -4.46
C SER A 112 1.35 -7.01 -3.72
N TYR A 113 0.81 -7.26 -2.55
CA TYR A 113 1.23 -8.36 -1.69
C TYR A 113 0.08 -8.86 -0.82
N THR A 114 0.25 -10.06 -0.29
CA THR A 114 -0.54 -10.57 0.83
C THR A 114 0.31 -10.55 2.09
N ALA A 115 -0.32 -10.40 3.25
CA ALA A 115 0.34 -10.43 4.55
C ALA A 115 -0.55 -11.09 5.60
N ILE A 116 -0.01 -11.34 6.79
CA ILE A 116 -0.75 -11.66 8.00
C ILE A 116 -0.64 -10.44 8.91
N TYR A 117 -1.78 -9.96 9.38
CA TYR A 117 -1.83 -8.75 10.19
C TYR A 117 -2.16 -9.05 11.64
N TYR A 118 -1.53 -8.26 12.53
CA TYR A 118 -1.79 -8.30 13.99
C TYR A 118 -2.14 -6.89 14.48
N LEU A 119 -3.06 -6.84 15.42
CA LEU A 119 -3.46 -5.64 16.13
C LEU A 119 -2.76 -5.61 17.49
N TYR A 120 -2.12 -4.49 17.79
CA TYR A 120 -1.46 -4.27 19.07
C TYR A 120 -1.99 -3.03 19.75
N ASP A 121 -2.35 -3.11 21.00
CA ASP A 121 -2.74 -1.98 21.84
C ASP A 121 -1.53 -1.56 22.69
N ILE A 122 -1.08 -0.32 22.47
CA ILE A 122 0.16 0.19 23.09
C ILE A 122 0.05 0.24 24.62
N LYS A 123 -1.13 0.63 25.12
CA LYS A 123 -1.36 0.77 26.57
C LYS A 123 -1.44 -0.55 27.30
N THR A 124 -2.18 -1.50 26.75
CA THR A 124 -2.38 -2.82 27.40
C THR A 124 -1.31 -3.83 27.02
N LYS A 125 -0.51 -3.55 26.00
CA LYS A 125 0.51 -4.44 25.41
C LYS A 125 -0.10 -5.75 24.89
N GLN A 126 -1.37 -5.73 24.52
CA GLN A 126 -2.07 -6.90 24.00
C GLN A 126 -1.89 -6.99 22.48
N LEU A 127 -1.43 -8.14 22.01
CA LEU A 127 -1.30 -8.48 20.60
C LEU A 127 -2.31 -9.56 20.22
N VAL A 128 -3.10 -9.31 19.17
CA VAL A 128 -4.07 -10.27 18.64
C VAL A 128 -4.03 -10.30 17.12
N PRO A 129 -4.30 -11.42 16.45
CA PRO A 129 -4.41 -11.44 15.00
C PRO A 129 -5.59 -10.58 14.52
N LEU A 130 -5.42 -9.94 13.36
CA LEU A 130 -6.50 -9.17 12.73
C LEU A 130 -7.70 -10.07 12.47
N ASP A 131 -7.51 -11.20 11.79
CA ASP A 131 -8.56 -12.20 11.58
C ASP A 131 -7.93 -13.57 11.31
N ASP A 132 -8.20 -14.53 12.20
CA ASP A 132 -7.64 -15.88 12.06
C ASP A 132 -8.32 -16.73 10.99
N LYS A 133 -9.57 -16.41 10.66
CA LYS A 133 -10.37 -17.19 9.71
C LYS A 133 -10.11 -16.81 8.26
N HIS A 134 -9.70 -15.56 8.03
CA HIS A 134 -9.52 -14.99 6.70
C HIS A 134 -8.06 -14.59 6.48
N LYS A 135 -7.19 -15.57 6.30
CA LYS A 135 -5.76 -15.39 6.02
C LYS A 135 -5.38 -15.97 4.65
N PRO A 136 -4.40 -15.42 3.93
CA PRO A 136 -3.78 -14.13 4.18
C PRO A 136 -4.72 -12.98 3.85
N GLN A 137 -4.41 -11.79 4.39
CA GLN A 137 -5.10 -10.56 4.05
C GLN A 137 -4.22 -9.69 3.13
N THR A 138 -4.81 -8.62 2.57
CA THR A 138 -4.08 -7.56 1.88
C THR A 138 -4.72 -6.21 2.20
N LEU A 139 -3.93 -5.13 2.14
CA LEU A 139 -4.38 -3.75 2.27
C LEU A 139 -5.20 -3.47 3.54
N ALA A 140 -4.84 -4.08 4.67
CA ALA A 140 -5.51 -3.80 5.92
C ALA A 140 -5.21 -2.36 6.39
N GLU A 141 -6.25 -1.63 6.82
CA GLU A 141 -6.13 -0.26 7.35
C GLU A 141 -7.19 0.04 8.39
N TYR A 142 -6.86 0.91 9.34
CA TYR A 142 -7.84 1.42 10.29
C TYR A 142 -8.88 2.33 9.62
N SER A 143 -10.13 2.28 10.09
CA SER A 143 -11.09 3.33 9.80
C SER A 143 -10.61 4.67 10.41
N PRO A 144 -10.97 5.83 9.83
CA PRO A 144 -10.57 7.14 10.37
C PRO A 144 -10.93 7.39 11.84
N ASP A 145 -12.01 6.79 12.33
CA ASP A 145 -12.42 6.86 13.74
C ASP A 145 -11.71 5.84 14.65
N GLY A 146 -10.83 5.00 14.09
CA GLY A 146 -10.05 4.00 14.82
C GLY A 146 -10.84 2.83 15.40
N LYS A 147 -12.14 2.69 15.07
CA LYS A 147 -13.02 1.66 15.66
C LYS A 147 -13.09 0.36 14.89
N SER A 148 -12.63 0.39 13.64
CA SER A 148 -12.67 -0.76 12.73
C SER A 148 -11.38 -0.86 11.95
N VAL A 149 -11.15 -2.05 11.36
CA VAL A 149 -10.09 -2.29 10.37
C VAL A 149 -10.72 -2.93 9.16
N SER A 150 -10.55 -2.32 7.98
CA SER A 150 -10.89 -2.95 6.70
C SER A 150 -9.72 -3.76 6.17
N PHE A 151 -9.99 -4.82 5.45
CA PHE A 151 -9.00 -5.64 4.76
C PHE A 151 -9.62 -6.38 3.59
N ILE A 152 -8.78 -6.87 2.69
CA ILE A 152 -9.20 -7.72 1.58
C ILE A 152 -8.74 -9.16 1.85
N HIS A 153 -9.64 -10.12 1.61
CA HIS A 153 -9.33 -11.54 1.58
C HIS A 153 -10.14 -12.22 0.47
N GLY A 154 -9.48 -13.03 -0.36
CA GLY A 154 -10.14 -13.76 -1.46
C GLY A 154 -10.83 -12.84 -2.48
N ASN A 155 -10.30 -11.64 -2.72
CA ASN A 155 -10.86 -10.58 -3.57
C ASN A 155 -12.16 -9.95 -3.05
N ASP A 156 -12.47 -10.10 -1.77
CA ASP A 156 -13.61 -9.46 -1.13
C ASP A 156 -13.18 -8.54 0.02
N ILE A 157 -13.97 -7.47 0.20
CA ILE A 157 -13.78 -6.48 1.26
C ILE A 157 -14.40 -6.98 2.56
N PHE A 158 -13.62 -6.94 3.62
CA PHE A 158 -14.03 -7.22 4.99
C PHE A 158 -13.82 -6.01 5.88
N VAL A 159 -14.60 -5.92 6.94
CA VAL A 159 -14.41 -4.97 8.03
C VAL A 159 -14.49 -5.71 9.35
N LYS A 160 -13.45 -5.57 10.19
CA LYS A 160 -13.46 -6.02 11.58
C LYS A 160 -13.81 -4.87 12.49
N GLU A 161 -14.86 -5.01 13.27
CA GLU A 161 -15.19 -4.11 14.36
C GLU A 161 -14.35 -4.44 15.59
N LEU A 162 -13.56 -3.49 16.08
CA LEU A 162 -12.58 -3.76 17.13
C LEU A 162 -13.22 -4.00 18.51
N THR A 163 -14.37 -3.36 18.80
CA THR A 163 -15.07 -3.52 20.07
C THR A 163 -15.68 -4.90 20.22
N SER A 164 -16.34 -5.42 19.18
CA SER A 164 -16.97 -6.75 19.21
C SER A 164 -16.04 -7.87 18.77
N GLY A 165 -14.92 -7.53 18.11
CA GLY A 165 -14.01 -8.49 17.50
C GLY A 165 -14.57 -9.23 16.29
N LYS A 166 -15.77 -8.85 15.80
CA LYS A 166 -16.43 -9.50 14.66
C LYS A 166 -15.94 -8.95 13.33
N SER A 167 -15.63 -9.85 12.42
CA SER A 167 -15.38 -9.51 11.01
C SER A 167 -16.65 -9.70 10.20
N ILE A 168 -16.93 -8.74 9.32
CA ILE A 168 -18.08 -8.69 8.45
C ILE A 168 -17.57 -8.67 7.03
N LYS A 169 -18.05 -9.60 6.20
CA LYS A 169 -17.82 -9.60 4.76
C LYS A 169 -18.78 -8.58 4.12
N LEU A 170 -18.23 -7.63 3.35
CA LEU A 170 -19.03 -6.56 2.72
C LEU A 170 -19.31 -6.79 1.23
N THR A 171 -18.43 -7.52 0.53
CA THR A 171 -18.65 -7.97 -0.86
C THR A 171 -18.59 -9.50 -0.90
N GLU A 172 -19.25 -10.15 -1.83
CA GLU A 172 -19.42 -11.62 -1.80
C GLU A 172 -19.09 -12.32 -3.12
N ASP A 173 -18.78 -11.56 -4.17
CA ASP A 173 -18.56 -12.11 -5.50
C ASP A 173 -17.08 -12.18 -5.92
N GLY A 174 -16.18 -11.84 -5.02
CA GLY A 174 -14.74 -11.91 -5.21
C GLY A 174 -14.27 -13.30 -5.61
N LYS A 175 -13.52 -13.39 -6.72
CA LYS A 175 -13.00 -14.65 -7.22
C LYS A 175 -11.81 -14.42 -8.13
N ARG A 176 -10.70 -15.13 -7.87
CA ARG A 176 -9.48 -15.05 -8.68
C ARG A 176 -9.79 -15.23 -10.18
N ASN A 177 -9.17 -14.40 -11.01
CA ASN A 177 -9.32 -14.37 -12.46
C ASN A 177 -10.77 -14.13 -12.93
N LYS A 178 -11.60 -13.52 -12.10
CA LYS A 178 -12.99 -13.18 -12.42
C LYS A 178 -13.43 -11.84 -11.88
N ILE A 179 -13.46 -11.68 -10.56
CA ILE A 179 -13.93 -10.48 -9.89
C ILE A 179 -12.97 -10.08 -8.78
N ILE A 180 -12.59 -8.82 -8.78
CA ILE A 180 -11.75 -8.23 -7.74
C ILE A 180 -12.50 -7.04 -7.14
N ASN A 181 -12.63 -7.00 -5.82
CA ASN A 181 -13.23 -5.89 -5.09
C ASN A 181 -12.20 -5.22 -4.21
N GLY A 182 -11.92 -3.94 -4.43
CA GLY A 182 -11.09 -3.11 -3.56
C GLY A 182 -9.56 -3.25 -3.70
N THR A 183 -9.06 -4.23 -4.45
CA THR A 183 -7.69 -4.24 -4.98
C THR A 183 -7.73 -3.99 -6.48
N SER A 184 -6.58 -3.76 -7.11
CA SER A 184 -6.50 -3.58 -8.55
C SER A 184 -6.22 -4.90 -9.28
N ASP A 185 -6.48 -4.91 -10.59
CA ASP A 185 -5.93 -5.89 -11.51
C ASP A 185 -4.48 -5.53 -11.90
N TRP A 186 -3.86 -6.36 -12.72
CA TRP A 186 -2.49 -6.16 -13.18
C TRP A 186 -2.29 -4.83 -13.94
N VAL A 187 -3.24 -4.45 -14.81
CA VAL A 187 -3.15 -3.22 -15.62
C VAL A 187 -3.14 -1.98 -14.73
N TYR A 188 -4.03 -1.90 -13.76
CA TYR A 188 -4.12 -0.74 -12.87
C TYR A 188 -2.92 -0.65 -11.92
N GLU A 189 -2.36 -1.78 -11.51
CA GLU A 189 -1.15 -1.79 -10.71
C GLU A 189 0.06 -1.27 -11.50
N GLU A 190 0.27 -1.77 -12.71
CA GLU A 190 1.46 -1.41 -13.51
C GLU A 190 1.33 -0.05 -14.17
N GLU A 191 0.18 0.28 -14.76
CA GLU A 191 0.00 1.47 -15.59
C GLU A 191 -0.44 2.70 -14.79
N PHE A 192 -1.29 2.52 -13.79
CA PHE A 192 -1.79 3.63 -12.96
C PHE A 192 -1.13 3.71 -11.58
N GLY A 193 -0.33 2.72 -11.19
CA GLY A 193 0.33 2.66 -9.89
C GLY A 193 -0.65 2.49 -8.71
N ILE A 194 -1.78 1.83 -8.95
CA ILE A 194 -2.83 1.60 -7.94
C ILE A 194 -2.78 0.15 -7.50
N THR A 195 -2.58 -0.10 -6.22
CA THR A 195 -2.79 -1.42 -5.59
C THR A 195 -4.06 -1.43 -4.75
N LYS A 196 -4.30 -0.32 -4.03
CA LYS A 196 -5.47 -0.12 -3.18
C LYS A 196 -6.55 0.63 -3.95
N ALA A 197 -7.63 -0.07 -4.26
CA ALA A 197 -8.76 0.45 -5.02
C ALA A 197 -10.01 0.62 -4.14
N TYR A 198 -9.83 0.95 -2.86
CA TYR A 198 -10.90 1.33 -1.94
C TYR A 198 -10.44 2.43 -0.99
N ALA A 199 -11.38 3.17 -0.40
CA ALA A 199 -11.09 4.21 0.58
C ALA A 199 -12.24 4.39 1.57
N TRP A 200 -11.93 4.57 2.86
CA TRP A 200 -12.87 5.00 3.87
C TRP A 200 -13.29 6.46 3.68
N SER A 201 -14.57 6.76 3.92
CA SER A 201 -15.00 8.14 4.10
C SER A 201 -14.40 8.72 5.39
N PRO A 202 -14.14 10.06 5.46
CA PRO A 202 -13.59 10.70 6.65
C PRO A 202 -14.41 10.47 7.94
N ASP A 203 -15.71 10.22 7.82
CA ASP A 203 -16.60 9.91 8.95
C ASP A 203 -16.77 8.41 9.24
N SER A 204 -16.01 7.56 8.59
CA SER A 204 -16.01 6.09 8.74
C SER A 204 -17.34 5.39 8.44
N LYS A 205 -18.32 6.08 7.80
CA LYS A 205 -19.62 5.47 7.50
C LYS A 205 -19.66 4.74 6.17
N TRP A 206 -18.77 5.12 5.24
CA TRP A 206 -18.76 4.62 3.89
C TRP A 206 -17.39 4.08 3.52
N ILE A 207 -17.40 3.08 2.64
CA ILE A 207 -16.23 2.66 1.86
C ILE A 207 -16.59 2.83 0.39
N SER A 208 -15.80 3.63 -0.33
CA SER A 208 -15.84 3.66 -1.79
C SER A 208 -14.86 2.64 -2.34
N PHE A 209 -15.20 1.93 -3.42
CA PHE A 209 -14.31 0.95 -4.01
C PHE A 209 -14.51 0.79 -5.52
N LEU A 210 -13.47 0.32 -6.18
CA LEU A 210 -13.53 -0.16 -7.55
C LEU A 210 -13.71 -1.67 -7.57
N ARG A 211 -14.59 -2.11 -8.47
CA ARG A 211 -14.83 -3.51 -8.77
C ARG A 211 -14.38 -3.80 -10.19
N PHE A 212 -13.48 -4.77 -10.34
CA PHE A 212 -12.93 -5.21 -11.61
C PHE A 212 -13.58 -6.51 -12.02
N ASN A 213 -14.19 -6.54 -13.20
CA ASN A 213 -14.67 -7.75 -13.85
C ASN A 213 -13.68 -8.12 -14.95
N GLU A 214 -12.82 -9.09 -14.65
CA GLU A 214 -11.76 -9.55 -15.57
C GLU A 214 -12.10 -10.86 -16.27
N LYS A 215 -13.37 -11.26 -16.28
CA LYS A 215 -13.81 -12.56 -16.87
C LYS A 215 -13.43 -12.67 -18.34
N GLU A 216 -13.62 -11.60 -19.10
CA GLU A 216 -13.36 -11.56 -20.54
C GLU A 216 -11.90 -11.25 -20.88
N VAL A 217 -11.10 -10.75 -19.91
CA VAL A 217 -9.67 -10.54 -20.10
C VAL A 217 -8.98 -11.87 -20.35
N LYS A 218 -8.11 -11.91 -21.34
CA LYS A 218 -7.38 -13.13 -21.71
C LYS A 218 -6.32 -13.50 -20.69
N GLU A 219 -6.09 -14.80 -20.53
CA GLU A 219 -5.04 -15.31 -19.63
C GLU A 219 -3.71 -15.34 -20.36
N PHE A 220 -2.67 -14.93 -19.62
CA PHE A 220 -1.28 -15.13 -20.00
C PHE A 220 -0.64 -16.17 -19.08
N ASN A 221 0.23 -17.01 -19.65
CA ASN A 221 0.91 -18.05 -18.93
C ASN A 221 2.39 -17.71 -18.77
N LEU A 222 2.87 -17.62 -17.53
CA LEU A 222 4.28 -17.54 -17.21
C LEU A 222 4.77 -18.91 -16.78
N THR A 223 5.92 -19.34 -17.33
CA THR A 223 6.57 -20.57 -16.96
C THR A 223 7.72 -20.29 -16.01
N TYR A 224 7.66 -20.84 -14.80
CA TYR A 224 8.70 -20.72 -13.79
C TYR A 224 9.56 -21.98 -13.75
N TYR A 225 10.87 -21.81 -13.90
CA TYR A 225 11.86 -22.88 -13.82
C TYR A 225 12.50 -22.92 -12.43
N LYS A 226 11.70 -23.09 -11.39
CA LYS A 226 12.15 -23.08 -9.98
C LYS A 226 12.60 -24.45 -9.47
N GLY A 227 12.26 -25.52 -10.18
CA GLY A 227 12.55 -26.90 -9.79
C GLY A 227 12.91 -27.77 -10.98
N LEU A 228 12.89 -29.08 -10.77
CA LEU A 228 13.20 -30.06 -11.82
C LEU A 228 12.20 -30.01 -12.99
N TYR A 229 10.95 -29.69 -12.67
CA TYR A 229 9.88 -29.49 -13.66
C TYR A 229 9.39 -28.04 -13.60
N PRO A 230 9.03 -27.43 -14.75
CA PRO A 230 8.50 -26.08 -14.79
C PRO A 230 7.10 -26.01 -14.16
N GLU A 231 6.82 -24.89 -13.52
CA GLU A 231 5.49 -24.55 -13.00
C GLU A 231 4.85 -23.47 -13.87
N GLU A 232 3.57 -23.63 -14.20
CA GLU A 232 2.82 -22.65 -14.96
C GLU A 232 2.03 -21.73 -14.02
N TYR A 233 2.20 -20.41 -14.19
CA TYR A 233 1.43 -19.38 -13.49
C TYR A 233 0.55 -18.62 -14.49
N LYS A 234 -0.77 -18.84 -14.41
CA LYS A 234 -1.77 -18.20 -15.26
C LYS A 234 -2.42 -17.02 -14.53
N TYR A 235 -2.48 -15.89 -15.19
CA TYR A 235 -3.15 -14.68 -14.68
C TYR A 235 -3.74 -13.87 -15.83
N LYS A 236 -4.66 -12.96 -15.50
CA LYS A 236 -5.30 -12.08 -16.48
C LYS A 236 -4.33 -10.99 -16.92
N TYR A 237 -4.09 -10.92 -18.23
CA TYR A 237 -3.12 -9.99 -18.81
C TYR A 237 -3.56 -9.63 -20.24
N PRO A 238 -4.15 -8.45 -20.45
CA PRO A 238 -4.52 -8.00 -21.79
C PRO A 238 -3.28 -7.57 -22.54
N LYS A 239 -3.05 -8.13 -23.73
CA LYS A 239 -2.03 -7.61 -24.65
C LYS A 239 -2.53 -6.35 -25.32
N ALA A 240 -1.61 -5.59 -25.95
CA ALA A 240 -1.94 -4.39 -26.68
C ALA A 240 -3.07 -4.66 -27.70
N GLY A 241 -4.12 -3.84 -27.65
CA GLY A 241 -5.31 -3.97 -28.51
C GLY A 241 -6.41 -4.90 -27.99
N GLU A 242 -6.14 -5.70 -26.95
CA GLU A 242 -7.15 -6.56 -26.32
C GLU A 242 -8.02 -5.79 -25.32
N ASP A 243 -9.10 -6.41 -24.89
CA ASP A 243 -10.02 -5.82 -23.92
C ASP A 243 -9.44 -5.83 -22.50
N ASN A 244 -9.65 -4.72 -21.78
CA ASN A 244 -9.31 -4.58 -20.36
C ASN A 244 -10.42 -5.18 -19.48
N SER A 245 -10.18 -5.21 -18.17
CA SER A 245 -11.25 -5.44 -17.19
C SER A 245 -12.34 -4.37 -17.30
N GLU A 246 -13.60 -4.77 -17.20
CA GLU A 246 -14.69 -3.84 -16.96
C GLU A 246 -14.60 -3.35 -15.50
N VAL A 247 -14.37 -2.05 -15.30
CA VAL A 247 -14.18 -1.47 -13.97
C VAL A 247 -15.36 -0.58 -13.62
N THR A 248 -15.95 -0.80 -12.45
CA THR A 248 -17.08 -0.03 -11.94
C THR A 248 -16.80 0.50 -10.54
N ALA A 249 -17.36 1.68 -10.22
CA ALA A 249 -17.21 2.29 -8.90
C ALA A 249 -18.46 2.08 -8.05
N HIS A 250 -18.26 1.85 -6.75
CA HIS A 250 -19.33 1.52 -5.82
C HIS A 250 -19.13 2.22 -4.47
N LEU A 251 -20.23 2.40 -3.75
CA LEU A 251 -20.26 2.84 -2.35
C LEU A 251 -20.84 1.74 -1.47
N ILE A 252 -20.20 1.44 -0.36
CA ILE A 252 -20.72 0.58 0.70
C ILE A 252 -21.10 1.46 1.90
N ASN A 253 -22.34 1.38 2.34
CA ASN A 253 -22.69 1.84 3.67
C ASN A 253 -22.32 0.75 4.67
N VAL A 254 -21.32 0.99 5.51
CA VAL A 254 -20.73 -0.03 6.37
C VAL A 254 -21.73 -0.55 7.40
N GLN A 255 -22.52 0.33 8.02
CA GLN A 255 -23.53 -0.04 9.01
C GLN A 255 -24.70 -0.84 8.40
N LYS A 256 -25.19 -0.37 7.24
CA LYS A 256 -26.32 -1.01 6.55
C LYS A 256 -25.91 -2.22 5.71
N LYS A 257 -24.63 -2.37 5.43
CA LYS A 257 -24.06 -3.40 4.53
C LYS A 257 -24.65 -3.34 3.12
N SER A 258 -25.07 -2.16 2.69
CA SER A 258 -25.67 -1.95 1.37
C SER A 258 -24.66 -1.41 0.40
N ILE A 259 -24.62 -1.98 -0.82
CA ILE A 259 -23.76 -1.56 -1.91
C ILE A 259 -24.59 -0.79 -2.93
N THR A 260 -24.10 0.35 -3.36
CA THR A 260 -24.76 1.18 -4.39
C THR A 260 -23.75 1.47 -5.49
N PRO A 261 -24.04 1.18 -6.77
CA PRO A 261 -23.19 1.56 -7.88
C PRO A 261 -23.21 3.08 -8.10
N ILE A 262 -22.10 3.61 -8.62
CA ILE A 262 -21.96 5.01 -9.01
C ILE A 262 -22.04 5.08 -10.54
N ASN A 263 -22.94 5.90 -11.05
CA ASN A 263 -23.05 6.13 -12.49
C ASN A 263 -22.08 7.22 -12.93
N LEU A 264 -21.11 6.87 -13.78
CA LEU A 264 -20.08 7.76 -14.31
C LEU A 264 -20.22 8.05 -15.81
N GLY A 265 -21.27 7.48 -16.47
CA GLY A 265 -21.43 7.55 -17.94
C GLY A 265 -20.46 6.63 -18.66
N GLU A 266 -19.96 7.09 -19.81
CA GLU A 266 -19.02 6.33 -20.65
C GLU A 266 -17.59 6.63 -20.30
N TYR A 267 -16.78 5.60 -20.10
CA TYR A 267 -15.34 5.64 -19.83
C TYR A 267 -14.72 4.27 -20.13
N GLU A 268 -13.40 4.20 -20.17
CA GLU A 268 -12.62 2.95 -20.20
C GLU A 268 -11.95 2.69 -18.85
N TYR A 269 -11.39 3.75 -18.23
CA TYR A 269 -10.61 3.62 -17.00
C TYR A 269 -11.13 4.53 -15.89
N ILE A 270 -10.95 4.08 -14.63
CA ILE A 270 -11.13 4.88 -13.40
C ILE A 270 -9.77 4.95 -12.67
N PRO A 271 -8.84 5.82 -13.10
CA PRO A 271 -7.47 5.80 -12.59
C PRO A 271 -7.32 6.36 -11.17
N ARG A 272 -8.31 7.05 -10.63
CA ARG A 272 -8.25 7.62 -9.26
C ARG A 272 -9.60 7.62 -8.60
N LEU A 273 -9.57 7.35 -7.28
CA LEU A 273 -10.70 7.39 -6.38
C LEU A 273 -10.23 8.02 -5.08
N SER A 274 -10.88 9.09 -4.61
CA SER A 274 -10.51 9.76 -3.35
C SER A 274 -11.67 10.54 -2.74
N TRP A 275 -11.70 10.62 -1.41
CA TRP A 275 -12.62 11.51 -0.70
C TRP A 275 -12.08 12.94 -0.68
N ALA A 276 -12.94 13.93 -0.85
CA ALA A 276 -12.58 15.35 -0.98
C ALA A 276 -12.37 16.05 0.37
N GLY A 277 -11.81 15.40 1.38
CA GLY A 277 -11.68 15.95 2.74
C GLY A 277 -13.02 16.20 3.44
N ASN A 278 -14.13 15.83 2.80
CA ASN A 278 -15.50 15.94 3.27
C ASN A 278 -16.18 14.58 3.16
N ALA A 279 -16.79 14.12 4.24
CA ALA A 279 -17.43 12.80 4.31
C ALA A 279 -18.55 12.55 3.28
N ASN A 280 -19.10 13.63 2.71
CA ASN A 280 -20.20 13.55 1.76
C ASN A 280 -19.78 13.67 0.29
N LYS A 281 -18.49 13.91 0.00
CA LYS A 281 -18.02 14.17 -1.35
C LYS A 281 -16.91 13.18 -1.74
N LEU A 282 -17.18 12.40 -2.75
CA LEU A 282 -16.23 11.49 -3.38
C LEU A 282 -15.84 12.05 -4.76
N VAL A 283 -14.57 11.99 -5.08
CA VAL A 283 -14.01 12.37 -6.37
C VAL A 283 -13.52 11.12 -7.09
N LEU A 284 -13.95 10.95 -8.32
CA LEU A 284 -13.49 9.92 -9.24
C LEU A 284 -12.98 10.57 -10.52
N LEU A 285 -11.91 10.03 -11.06
CA LEU A 285 -11.40 10.39 -12.38
C LEU A 285 -11.74 9.29 -13.35
N THR A 286 -12.14 9.65 -14.58
CA THR A 286 -12.32 8.69 -15.67
C THR A 286 -11.54 9.09 -16.88
N LEU A 287 -11.08 8.11 -17.64
CA LEU A 287 -10.39 8.27 -18.92
C LEU A 287 -11.09 7.43 -19.99
N ASN A 288 -11.06 7.94 -21.23
CA ASN A 288 -11.36 7.11 -22.39
C ASN A 288 -10.16 6.21 -22.72
N ARG A 289 -10.33 5.22 -23.62
CA ARG A 289 -9.29 4.26 -23.98
C ARG A 289 -8.02 4.90 -24.54
N TYR A 290 -8.13 6.00 -25.28
CA TYR A 290 -6.98 6.74 -25.82
C TYR A 290 -6.27 7.63 -24.77
N GLN A 291 -6.82 7.74 -23.56
CA GLN A 291 -6.28 8.50 -22.44
C GLN A 291 -6.05 10.01 -22.75
N ASN A 292 -6.80 10.54 -23.69
CA ASN A 292 -6.77 11.95 -24.10
C ASN A 292 -8.02 12.75 -23.65
N HIS A 293 -8.97 12.10 -22.96
CA HIS A 293 -10.13 12.71 -22.34
C HIS A 293 -10.21 12.30 -20.87
N LEU A 294 -9.83 13.21 -19.99
CA LEU A 294 -9.93 13.07 -18.53
C LEU A 294 -11.18 13.82 -18.06
N LYS A 295 -11.99 13.15 -17.23
CA LYS A 295 -13.14 13.77 -16.56
C LYS A 295 -13.00 13.66 -15.04
N TYR A 296 -13.35 14.72 -14.34
CA TYR A 296 -13.49 14.73 -12.88
C TYR A 296 -14.96 14.63 -12.51
N HIS A 297 -15.29 13.64 -11.72
CA HIS A 297 -16.65 13.38 -11.24
C HIS A 297 -16.71 13.68 -9.74
N LEU A 298 -17.59 14.59 -9.36
CA LEU A 298 -17.93 14.84 -7.95
C LEU A 298 -19.25 14.14 -7.62
N ILE A 299 -19.22 13.24 -6.67
CA ILE A 299 -20.36 12.45 -6.21
C ILE A 299 -20.76 12.93 -4.82
N ASP A 300 -22.04 13.28 -4.64
CA ASP A 300 -22.64 13.51 -3.34
C ASP A 300 -23.23 12.20 -2.83
N VAL A 301 -22.56 11.56 -1.86
CA VAL A 301 -22.97 10.26 -1.32
C VAL A 301 -24.27 10.31 -0.49
N THR A 302 -24.76 11.52 -0.17
CA THR A 302 -26.00 11.73 0.56
C THR A 302 -27.20 11.94 -0.37
N ALA A 303 -26.95 12.15 -1.66
CA ALA A 303 -27.99 12.35 -2.66
C ALA A 303 -28.79 11.07 -2.86
N LYS A 304 -30.12 11.21 -3.17
CA LYS A 304 -31.00 10.05 -3.45
C LYS A 304 -30.56 9.24 -4.66
N LYS A 305 -29.86 9.85 -5.61
CA LYS A 305 -29.20 9.21 -6.74
C LYS A 305 -27.73 9.57 -6.70
N ASN A 306 -26.86 8.57 -6.74
CA ASN A 306 -25.41 8.75 -6.81
C ASN A 306 -24.99 9.07 -8.25
N ASP A 307 -25.68 10.03 -8.88
CA ASP A 307 -25.29 10.53 -10.19
C ASP A 307 -24.06 11.46 -10.03
N SER A 308 -23.06 11.24 -10.84
CA SER A 308 -21.89 12.08 -10.88
C SER A 308 -22.20 13.44 -11.51
N LYS A 309 -21.70 14.51 -10.90
CA LYS A 309 -21.60 15.79 -11.56
C LYS A 309 -20.20 15.91 -12.16
N ASN A 310 -20.11 16.01 -13.47
CA ASN A 310 -18.86 16.34 -14.13
C ASN A 310 -18.48 17.78 -13.77
N ILE A 311 -17.27 17.99 -13.23
CA ILE A 311 -16.77 19.30 -12.80
C ILE A 311 -15.61 19.80 -13.66
N LEU A 312 -15.10 18.95 -14.57
CA LEU A 312 -14.05 19.25 -15.56
C LEU A 312 -14.15 18.28 -16.72
#